data_620aa523ca2c33b3d1a3d5b0cd337c0f
#
_entry.id   620aa523ca2c33b3d1a3d5b0cd337c0f
#
_cell.length_a   1.000
_cell.length_b   1.000
_cell.length_c   1.000
_cell.angle_alpha   90.00
_cell.angle_beta   90.00
_cell.angle_gamma   90.00
#
_symmetry.space_group_name_H-M   'P 1'
#
loop_
_entity.id
_entity.type
_entity.pdbx_description
1 polymer ?
#
loop_
_entity_poly.entity_id
_entity_poly.type
_entity_poly.pdbx_seq_one_letter_code
_entity_poly.pdbx_strand_id
1 'polypeptide(L)'
;MTDTTDFGESEEINYFRETPVETVLGNHVFVLLQLAAVRLAETPPDLSGAQLVIDTLAAMISAGGSRLGEHVDLYRSALAEVQQVYVRAAQSVSRASSDTLKREGETESSE
;
A
#
# COMPACT_ATOMS: atom_id res chain seq x y z
N MET A 1 39.33 8.63 0.49
CA MET A 1 38.99 8.00 0.32
C MET A 1 37.88 7.76 -0.16
N THR A 2 37.61 7.52 -0.88
CA THR A 2 36.61 7.42 -1.39
C THR A 2 36.01 6.54 -1.22
N ASP A 3 35.56 6.03 -1.42
CA ASP A 3 35.08 5.15 -0.93
C ASP A 3 33.92 4.57 -1.38
N THR A 4 33.41 3.60 -0.74
CA THR A 4 32.25 2.85 -1.08
C THR A 4 31.05 3.71 -1.26
N THR A 5 30.96 4.75 -0.48
CA THR A 5 29.84 5.68 -0.55
C THR A 5 29.79 6.41 -1.90
N ASP A 6 30.92 6.91 -2.34
CA ASP A 6 30.99 7.60 -3.64
C ASP A 6 30.68 6.65 -4.78
N PHE A 7 31.16 5.42 -4.66
CA PHE A 7 30.94 4.42 -5.66
C PHE A 7 29.47 4.05 -5.74
N GLY A 8 28.80 3.87 -4.59
CA GLY A 8 27.38 3.60 -4.53
C GLY A 8 26.55 4.73 -5.09
N GLU A 9 26.94 5.97 -4.77
CA GLU A 9 26.25 7.13 -5.31
C GLU A 9 26.36 7.20 -6.83
N SER A 10 27.52 6.88 -7.38
CA SER A 10 27.72 6.84 -8.81
C SER A 10 26.85 5.80 -9.48
N GLU A 11 26.73 4.62 -8.90
CA GLU A 11 25.89 3.56 -9.43
C GLU A 11 24.42 3.93 -9.39
N GLU A 12 24.00 4.55 -8.30
CA GLU A 12 22.62 4.99 -8.14
C GLU A 12 22.28 6.10 -9.14
N ILE A 13 23.18 7.05 -9.32
CA ILE A 13 22.99 8.12 -10.28
C ILE A 13 22.92 7.57 -11.70
N ASN A 14 23.77 6.62 -12.02
CA ASN A 14 23.75 6.01 -13.35
C ASN A 14 22.46 5.24 -13.58
N TYR A 15 21.97 4.53 -12.57
CA TYR A 15 20.70 3.83 -12.67
C TYR A 15 19.57 4.81 -12.98
N PHE A 16 19.48 5.91 -12.25
CA PHE A 16 18.46 6.91 -12.47
C PHE A 16 18.58 7.61 -13.81
N ARG A 17 19.80 7.74 -14.31
CA ARG A 17 20.04 8.39 -15.59
C ARG A 17 19.69 7.49 -16.77
N GLU A 18 19.95 6.21 -16.65
CA GLU A 18 19.82 5.27 -17.75
C GLU A 18 18.49 4.52 -17.78
N THR A 19 17.81 4.40 -16.65
CA THR A 19 16.57 3.64 -16.58
C THR A 19 15.40 4.54 -16.99
N PRO A 20 14.50 4.06 -17.84
CA PRO A 20 13.31 4.85 -18.18
C PRO A 20 12.53 5.25 -16.93
N VAL A 21 12.02 6.48 -16.91
CA VAL A 21 11.32 7.00 -15.74
C VAL A 21 10.11 6.13 -15.38
N GLU A 22 9.38 5.69 -16.39
CA GLU A 22 8.19 4.86 -16.13
C GLU A 22 8.57 3.53 -15.48
N THR A 23 9.75 3.01 -15.75
CA THR A 23 10.23 1.77 -15.12
C THR A 23 10.52 2.01 -13.63
N VAL A 24 11.19 3.12 -13.33
CA VAL A 24 11.48 3.47 -11.94
C VAL A 24 10.19 3.66 -11.16
N LEU A 25 9.25 4.39 -11.73
CA LEU A 25 7.96 4.63 -11.08
C LEU A 25 7.19 3.33 -10.89
N GLY A 26 7.21 2.45 -11.88
CA GLY A 26 6.54 1.16 -11.79
C GLY A 26 7.09 0.30 -10.67
N ASN A 27 8.41 0.32 -10.49
CA ASN A 27 9.02 -0.42 -9.39
C ASN A 27 8.54 0.09 -8.03
N HIS A 28 8.35 1.40 -7.91
CA HIS A 28 7.83 1.98 -6.67
C HIS A 28 6.34 1.65 -6.47
N VAL A 29 5.57 1.57 -7.55
CA VAL A 29 4.18 1.14 -7.47
C VAL A 29 4.11 -0.25 -6.84
N PHE A 30 4.95 -1.18 -7.30
CA PHE A 30 4.97 -2.53 -6.74
C PHE A 30 5.33 -2.54 -5.26
N VAL A 31 6.32 -1.74 -4.87
CA VAL A 31 6.71 -1.65 -3.45
C VAL A 31 5.55 -1.12 -2.61
N LEU A 32 4.85 -0.13 -3.10
CA LEU A 32 3.73 0.45 -2.36
C LEU A 32 2.56 -0.51 -2.27
N LEU A 33 2.30 -1.29 -3.32
CA LEU A 33 1.28 -2.34 -3.27
C LEU A 33 1.61 -3.37 -2.20
N GLN A 34 2.87 -3.79 -2.14
CA GLN A 34 3.31 -4.74 -1.13
C GLN A 34 3.19 -4.16 0.28
N LEU A 35 3.55 -2.90 0.43
CA LEU A 35 3.47 -2.23 1.73
C LEU A 35 2.03 -2.20 2.23
N ALA A 36 1.09 -1.84 1.36
CA ALA A 36 -0.32 -1.83 1.73
C ALA A 36 -0.79 -3.22 2.13
N ALA A 37 -0.43 -4.23 1.34
CA ALA A 37 -0.84 -5.61 1.60
C ALA A 37 -0.31 -6.11 2.95
N VAL A 38 0.94 -5.81 3.25
CA VAL A 38 1.57 -6.23 4.51
C VAL A 38 0.86 -5.57 5.70
N ARG A 39 0.57 -4.27 5.58
CA ARG A 39 -0.11 -3.56 6.67
C ARG A 39 -1.52 -4.08 6.89
N LEU A 40 -2.21 -4.47 5.83
CA LEU A 40 -3.56 -5.03 5.95
C LEU A 40 -3.55 -6.45 6.52
N ALA A 41 -2.44 -7.16 6.38
CA ALA A 41 -2.31 -8.53 6.88
C ALA A 41 -1.92 -8.59 8.36
N GLU A 42 -1.57 -7.48 8.97
CA GLU A 42 -1.22 -7.43 10.39
C GLU A 42 -2.45 -7.70 11.27
N THR A 43 -2.21 -8.13 12.50
CA THR A 43 -3.29 -8.42 13.45
C THR A 43 -3.07 -7.59 14.70
N PRO A 44 -3.86 -6.52 14.94
CA PRO A 44 -4.91 -6.03 14.06
C PRO A 44 -4.33 -5.30 12.84
N PRO A 45 -5.09 -5.17 11.76
CA PRO A 45 -4.58 -4.49 10.57
C PRO A 45 -4.32 -3.01 10.80
N ASP A 46 -3.29 -2.50 10.16
CA ASP A 46 -2.95 -1.08 10.21
C ASP A 46 -3.76 -0.35 9.15
N LEU A 47 -5.01 -0.03 9.48
CA LEU A 47 -5.94 0.56 8.50
C LEU A 47 -5.52 1.95 8.09
N SER A 48 -5.08 2.78 9.04
CA SER A 48 -4.70 4.15 8.69
C SER A 48 -3.44 4.20 7.83
N GLY A 49 -2.46 3.35 8.14
CA GLY A 49 -1.25 3.25 7.32
C GLY A 49 -1.55 2.75 5.93
N ALA A 50 -2.37 1.70 5.84
CA ALA A 50 -2.78 1.15 4.54
C ALA A 50 -3.55 2.18 3.73
N GLN A 51 -4.44 2.94 4.36
CA GLN A 51 -5.23 3.97 3.68
C GLN A 51 -4.32 5.03 3.07
N LEU A 52 -3.31 5.47 3.84
CA LEU A 52 -2.36 6.46 3.33
C LEU A 52 -1.64 5.94 2.09
N VAL A 53 -1.17 4.71 2.13
CA VAL A 53 -0.46 4.12 0.99
C VAL A 53 -1.40 3.99 -0.21
N ILE A 54 -2.62 3.51 0.01
CA ILE A 54 -3.60 3.32 -1.05
C ILE A 54 -3.95 4.66 -1.71
N ASP A 55 -4.20 5.69 -0.92
CA ASP A 55 -4.55 7.01 -1.45
C ASP A 55 -3.40 7.61 -2.25
N THR A 56 -2.18 7.47 -1.76
CA THR A 56 -1.00 7.97 -2.46
C THR A 56 -0.79 7.22 -3.77
N LEU A 57 -0.95 5.91 -3.72
CA LEU A 57 -0.78 5.07 -4.90
C LEU A 57 -1.84 5.38 -5.95
N ALA A 58 -3.09 5.58 -5.53
CA ALA A 58 -4.16 5.97 -6.44
C ALA A 58 -3.84 7.30 -7.12
N ALA A 59 -3.30 8.25 -6.36
CA ALA A 59 -2.92 9.54 -6.93
C ALA A 59 -1.78 9.40 -7.93
N MET A 60 -0.79 8.56 -7.64
CA MET A 60 0.32 8.30 -8.56
C MET A 60 -0.18 7.73 -9.88
N ILE A 61 -1.03 6.72 -9.81
CA ILE A 61 -1.54 6.03 -11.00
C ILE A 61 -2.43 6.99 -11.79
N SER A 62 -3.25 7.78 -11.11
CA SER A 62 -4.12 8.75 -11.77
C SER A 62 -3.31 9.84 -12.48
N ALA A 63 -2.30 10.37 -11.80
CA ALA A 63 -1.47 11.44 -12.36
C ALA A 63 -0.65 10.97 -13.56
N GLY A 64 -0.08 9.77 -13.45
CA GLY A 64 0.75 9.24 -14.54
C GLY A 64 -0.06 8.70 -15.70
N GLY A 65 -1.15 8.01 -15.40
CA GLY A 65 -2.00 7.44 -16.43
C GLY A 65 -1.22 6.60 -17.43
N SER A 66 -1.54 6.76 -18.70
CA SER A 66 -0.88 5.98 -19.77
C SER A 66 0.62 6.26 -19.87
N ARG A 67 1.09 7.36 -19.32
CA ARG A 67 2.53 7.67 -19.33
C ARG A 67 3.33 6.73 -18.44
N LEU A 68 2.67 5.98 -17.56
CA LEU A 68 3.34 4.98 -16.73
C LEU A 68 3.73 3.74 -17.52
N GLY A 69 3.36 3.66 -18.78
CA GLY A 69 3.78 2.58 -19.65
C GLY A 69 2.75 1.50 -19.82
N GLU A 70 3.16 0.40 -20.39
CA GLU A 70 2.25 -0.68 -20.78
C GLU A 70 1.64 -1.42 -19.59
N HIS A 71 2.21 -1.28 -18.41
CA HIS A 71 1.72 -2.00 -17.22
C HIS A 71 0.71 -1.21 -16.41
N VAL A 72 0.25 -0.05 -16.89
CA VAL A 72 -0.65 0.80 -16.11
C VAL A 72 -1.97 0.09 -15.78
N ASP A 73 -2.46 -0.74 -16.69
CA ASP A 73 -3.70 -1.48 -16.43
C ASP A 73 -3.50 -2.51 -15.33
N LEU A 74 -2.33 -3.11 -15.28
CA LEU A 74 -1.98 -4.03 -14.20
C LEU A 74 -1.95 -3.29 -12.86
N TYR A 75 -1.36 -2.10 -12.83
CA TYR A 75 -1.32 -1.28 -11.61
C TYR A 75 -2.73 -0.94 -11.13
N ARG A 76 -3.61 -0.57 -12.07
CA ARG A 76 -5.00 -0.25 -11.74
C ARG A 76 -5.73 -1.44 -11.16
N SER A 77 -5.56 -2.61 -11.76
CA SER A 77 -6.17 -3.83 -11.27
C SER A 77 -5.66 -4.20 -9.88
N ALA A 78 -4.36 -4.11 -9.67
CA ALA A 78 -3.76 -4.43 -8.39
C ALA A 78 -4.23 -3.46 -7.31
N LEU A 79 -4.35 -2.17 -7.65
CA LEU A 79 -4.87 -1.18 -6.71
C LEU A 79 -6.30 -1.50 -6.32
N ALA A 80 -7.14 -1.84 -7.29
CA ALA A 80 -8.54 -2.19 -7.01
C ALA A 80 -8.61 -3.40 -6.07
N GLU A 81 -7.73 -4.37 -6.26
CA GLU A 81 -7.68 -5.56 -5.42
C GLU A 81 -7.28 -5.22 -3.99
N VAL A 82 -6.27 -4.38 -3.82
CA VAL A 82 -5.84 -3.94 -2.49
C VAL A 82 -6.94 -3.13 -1.80
N GLN A 83 -7.66 -2.31 -2.56
CA GLN A 83 -8.79 -1.55 -2.02
C GLN A 83 -9.89 -2.49 -1.51
N GLN A 84 -10.15 -3.59 -2.20
CA GLN A 84 -11.12 -4.58 -1.73
C GLN A 84 -10.63 -5.27 -0.46
N VAL A 85 -9.34 -5.57 -0.39
CA VAL A 85 -8.77 -6.15 0.83
C VAL A 85 -8.91 -5.18 2.00
N TYR A 86 -8.68 -3.89 1.75
CA TYR A 86 -8.87 -2.86 2.77
C TYR A 86 -10.31 -2.87 3.30
N VAL A 87 -11.28 -2.88 2.40
CA VAL A 87 -12.69 -2.86 2.81
C VAL A 87 -13.02 -4.08 3.67
N ARG A 88 -12.55 -5.25 3.28
CA ARG A 88 -12.79 -6.46 4.07
C ARG A 88 -12.13 -6.40 5.44
N ALA A 89 -10.91 -5.87 5.50
CA ALA A 89 -10.21 -5.72 6.77
C ALA A 89 -10.94 -4.74 7.68
N ALA A 90 -11.40 -3.62 7.14
CA ALA A 90 -12.15 -2.63 7.90
C ALA A 90 -13.45 -3.20 8.42
N GLN A 91 -14.14 -4.00 7.60
CA GLN A 91 -15.38 -4.66 8.02
C GLN A 91 -15.13 -5.67 9.15
N SER A 92 -14.03 -6.41 9.07
CA SER A 92 -13.66 -7.36 10.12
C SER A 92 -13.42 -6.66 11.45
N VAL A 93 -12.70 -5.55 11.43
CA VAL A 93 -12.43 -4.77 12.63
C VAL A 93 -13.74 -4.23 13.21
N SER A 94 -14.60 -3.72 12.35
CA SER A 94 -15.90 -3.18 12.77
C SER A 94 -16.77 -4.27 13.41
N ARG A 95 -16.80 -5.46 12.82
CA ARG A 95 -17.55 -6.58 13.38
C ARG A 95 -17.02 -7.00 14.75
N ALA A 96 -15.72 -7.08 14.88
CA ALA A 96 -15.11 -7.46 16.15
C ALA A 96 -15.48 -6.45 17.24
N SER A 97 -15.47 -5.16 16.93
CA SER A 97 -15.88 -4.12 17.88
C SER A 97 -17.35 -4.26 18.25
N SER A 98 -18.23 -4.50 17.27
CA SER A 98 -19.65 -4.69 17.51
C SER A 98 -19.92 -5.90 18.40
N ASP A 99 -19.22 -6.99 18.14
CA ASP A 99 -19.38 -8.20 18.92
C ASP A 99 -18.95 -7.98 20.37
N THR A 100 -17.86 -7.27 20.58
CA THR A 100 -17.37 -6.96 21.91
C THR A 100 -18.39 -6.11 22.68
N LEU A 101 -18.93 -5.08 22.05
CA LEU A 101 -19.93 -4.24 22.68
C LEU A 101 -21.21 -5.01 23.01
N LYS A 102 -21.59 -5.90 22.12
CA LYS A 102 -22.78 -6.72 22.33
C LYS A 102 -22.62 -7.66 23.53
N ARG A 103 -21.45 -8.26 23.66
CA ARG A 103 -21.17 -9.15 24.81
C ARG A 103 -21.19 -8.39 26.12
N GLU A 104 -20.63 -7.20 26.14
CA GLU A 104 -20.63 -6.37 27.34
C GLU A 104 -22.05 -6.01 27.74
N GLY A 105 -22.88 -5.67 26.77
CA GLY A 105 -24.28 -5.35 27.02
C GLY A 105 -25.04 -6.57 27.58
N GLU A 106 -24.79 -7.75 27.04
CA GLU A 106 -25.41 -8.98 27.53
C GLU A 106 -25.01 -9.29 28.97
N THR A 107 -23.74 -9.09 29.28
CA THR A 107 -23.24 -9.32 30.64
C THR A 107 -23.92 -8.37 31.64
N GLU A 108 -24.05 -7.10 31.28
CA GLU A 108 -24.70 -6.12 32.13
C GLU A 108 -26.17 -6.44 32.34
N SER A 109 -26.86 -6.87 31.30
CA SER A 109 -28.29 -7.14 31.39
C SER A 109 -28.60 -8.42 32.20
N SER A 110 -27.61 -9.29 32.40
CA SER A 110 -27.83 -10.51 33.17
C SER A 110 -27.76 -10.27 34.68
N GLU A 111 -27.35 -9.13 35.10
CA GLU A 111 -27.35 -8.77 36.51
C GLU A 111 -28.69 -8.18 36.92
#